data_b37c4e3f5e4d462cb79f499e61762b18
#
_entry.id   b37c4e3f5e4d462cb79f499e61762b18
#
_cell.length_a   1.000
_cell.length_b   1.000
_cell.length_c   1.000
_cell.angle_alpha   90.00
_cell.angle_beta   90.00
_cell.angle_gamma   90.00
#
_symmetry.space_group_name_H-M   'P 1'
#
loop_
_entity.id
_entity.type
_entity.pdbx_description
1 polymer ?
#
loop_
_entity_poly.entity_id
_entity_poly.type
_entity_poly.pdbx_seq_one_letter_code
_entity_poly.pdbx_strand_id
1 'polypeptide(L)'
;MSRFLLVSLNIDAILQESTIHRRRQTLSATTDGLGLKSAYGEALDRIKQQGGDRARLGMEALMWISYSERPLKVVELCHALAVERGSLNLDVNNVPSIRTLLSCCQGLVVVDREASTVRLIHVTLQEYLRAHPLLFGKVHSIMADACLSYLNSQQVRALSKSISPDLQSTPFLEYSSVYWGMHAKKGLSYDVKLLALKFFNDYGSHISTRTLLKAQKGYSYATDFDKPHHFSGLHCASLFGIVEIVTGFIEMEGCDINERDCEGNTPLMWAARHGHQRVVEILLKRDNVIPDKPCKDGHSVRIIRYRTVPYKIDTIR
;
A
#
# COMPACT_ATOMS: atom_id res chain seq x y z
N MET A 1 7.06 21.94 -21.44
CA MET A 1 6.83 21.79 -19.98
C MET A 1 8.11 21.45 -19.19
N SER A 2 8.97 20.53 -19.66
CA SER A 2 10.21 20.14 -18.93
C SER A 2 11.20 21.29 -18.65
N ARG A 3 11.31 22.28 -19.54
CA ARG A 3 12.22 23.43 -19.36
C ARG A 3 11.86 24.32 -18.16
N PHE A 4 10.57 24.58 -17.92
CA PHE A 4 10.12 25.35 -16.76
C PHE A 4 10.40 24.63 -15.44
N LEU A 5 10.24 23.31 -15.43
CA LEU A 5 10.53 22.49 -14.26
C LEU A 5 12.03 22.51 -13.90
N LEU A 6 12.92 22.42 -14.91
CA LEU A 6 14.35 22.51 -14.72
C LEU A 6 14.78 23.86 -14.16
N VAL A 7 14.21 24.95 -14.67
CA VAL A 7 14.46 26.29 -14.14
C VAL A 7 13.96 26.39 -12.70
N SER A 8 12.76 25.90 -12.39
CA SER A 8 12.19 25.92 -11.04
C SER A 8 13.06 25.15 -10.03
N LEU A 9 13.59 23.98 -10.40
CA LEU A 9 14.43 23.15 -9.53
C LEU A 9 15.83 23.74 -9.30
N ASN A 10 16.34 24.52 -10.26
CA ASN A 10 17.69 25.10 -10.23
C ASN A 10 17.69 26.60 -10.01
N ILE A 11 16.53 27.22 -9.75
CA ILE A 11 16.45 28.69 -9.64
C ILE A 11 17.37 29.24 -8.55
N ASP A 12 17.47 28.55 -7.42
CA ASP A 12 18.33 28.97 -6.33
C ASP A 12 19.82 28.87 -6.72
N ALA A 13 20.22 27.78 -7.40
CA ALA A 13 21.58 27.62 -7.90
C ALA A 13 21.92 28.67 -8.96
N ILE A 14 20.98 28.99 -9.86
CA ILE A 14 21.14 30.02 -10.89
C ILE A 14 21.27 31.42 -10.24
N LEU A 15 20.48 31.69 -9.21
CA LEU A 15 20.48 32.97 -8.51
C LEU A 15 21.73 33.17 -7.63
N GLN A 16 22.33 32.08 -7.13
CA GLN A 16 23.59 32.13 -6.37
C GLN A 16 24.81 32.46 -7.24
N GLU A 17 24.71 32.27 -8.56
CA GLU A 17 25.79 32.66 -9.47
C GLU A 17 26.02 34.16 -9.48
N SER A 18 27.29 34.56 -9.32
CA SER A 18 27.69 35.97 -9.12
C SER A 18 27.62 36.83 -10.37
N THR A 19 27.58 36.23 -11.59
CA THR A 19 27.60 36.98 -12.85
C THR A 19 26.48 36.53 -13.80
N ILE A 20 25.98 37.45 -14.62
CA ILE A 20 24.97 37.16 -15.67
C ILE A 20 25.50 36.13 -16.66
N HIS A 21 26.78 36.12 -16.98
CA HIS A 21 27.41 35.17 -17.88
C HIS A 21 27.31 33.74 -17.29
N ARG A 22 27.68 33.54 -16.04
CA ARG A 22 27.58 32.27 -15.35
C ARG A 22 26.13 31.81 -15.21
N ARG A 23 25.19 32.70 -14.85
CA ARG A 23 23.76 32.42 -14.80
C ARG A 23 23.21 31.88 -16.13
N ARG A 24 23.62 32.50 -17.26
CA ARG A 24 23.27 32.05 -18.61
C ARG A 24 23.89 30.68 -18.93
N GLN A 25 25.13 30.47 -18.56
CA GLN A 25 25.83 29.20 -18.78
C GLN A 25 25.17 28.07 -17.99
N THR A 26 24.84 28.26 -16.71
CA THR A 26 24.13 27.32 -15.86
C THR A 26 22.72 27.04 -16.41
N LEU A 27 22.01 28.08 -16.88
CA LEU A 27 20.68 27.92 -17.50
C LEU A 27 20.75 27.12 -18.81
N SER A 28 21.75 27.34 -19.67
CA SER A 28 21.90 26.57 -20.92
C SER A 28 22.32 25.13 -20.66
N ALA A 29 23.18 24.86 -19.70
CA ALA A 29 23.56 23.50 -19.29
C ALA A 29 22.37 22.68 -18.71
N THR A 30 21.42 23.37 -18.08
CA THR A 30 20.21 22.73 -17.53
C THR A 30 19.15 22.43 -18.60
N THR A 31 19.24 22.98 -19.81
CA THR A 31 18.20 22.80 -20.86
C THR A 31 18.38 21.56 -21.71
N ASP A 32 19.48 20.83 -21.63
CA ASP A 32 19.70 19.59 -22.31
C ASP A 32 19.06 18.43 -21.50
N GLY A 33 18.38 17.48 -22.18
CA GLY A 33 17.60 16.41 -21.51
C GLY A 33 18.36 15.53 -20.50
N LEU A 34 19.69 15.60 -20.50
CA LEU A 34 20.58 15.04 -19.46
C LEU A 34 20.50 15.84 -18.14
N GLY A 35 20.19 17.13 -18.20
CA GLY A 35 20.11 18.02 -17.03
C GLY A 35 18.98 17.69 -16.06
N LEU A 36 17.88 17.07 -16.53
CA LEU A 36 16.73 16.75 -15.64
C LEU A 36 17.07 15.65 -14.64
N LYS A 37 17.79 14.61 -15.06
CA LYS A 37 18.23 13.53 -14.18
C LYS A 37 19.25 14.02 -13.15
N SER A 38 20.18 14.89 -13.57
CA SER A 38 21.15 15.53 -12.67
C SER A 38 20.44 16.41 -11.65
N ALA A 39 19.49 17.25 -12.09
CA ALA A 39 18.71 18.14 -11.22
C ALA A 39 17.91 17.36 -10.15
N TYR A 40 17.36 16.18 -10.49
CA TYR A 40 16.70 15.32 -9.51
C TYR A 40 17.71 14.74 -8.52
N GLY A 41 18.88 14.27 -8.99
CA GLY A 41 19.97 13.82 -8.12
C GLY A 41 20.37 14.88 -7.11
N GLU A 42 20.67 16.09 -7.57
CA GLU A 42 21.03 17.22 -6.74
C GLU A 42 19.93 17.61 -5.73
N ALA A 43 18.65 17.59 -6.16
CA ALA A 43 17.53 17.86 -5.27
C ALA A 43 17.41 16.79 -4.17
N LEU A 44 17.60 15.50 -4.50
CA LEU A 44 17.63 14.41 -3.53
C LEU A 44 18.82 14.54 -2.57
N ASP A 45 19.98 14.95 -3.06
CA ASP A 45 21.14 15.16 -2.21
C ASP A 45 20.93 16.34 -1.26
N ARG A 46 20.28 17.44 -1.70
CA ARG A 46 19.85 18.51 -0.78
C ARG A 46 18.90 18.02 0.30
N ILE A 47 17.95 17.11 -0.04
CA ILE A 47 17.07 16.50 0.96
C ILE A 47 17.89 15.71 1.97
N LYS A 48 18.81 14.87 1.53
CA LYS A 48 19.68 14.06 2.41
C LYS A 48 20.59 14.93 3.28
N GLN A 49 21.11 16.02 2.74
CA GLN A 49 21.98 16.97 3.45
C GLN A 49 21.28 17.73 4.57
N GLN A 50 19.93 17.77 4.60
CA GLN A 50 19.20 18.34 5.75
C GLN A 50 19.53 17.59 7.05
N GLY A 51 19.91 16.32 6.94
CA GLY A 51 20.25 15.45 8.08
C GLY A 51 19.05 15.08 8.95
N GLY A 52 19.28 14.12 9.85
CA GLY A 52 18.34 13.74 10.89
C GLY A 52 16.92 13.42 10.39
N ASP A 53 15.93 13.84 11.16
CA ASP A 53 14.52 13.58 10.91
C ASP A 53 13.99 14.27 9.64
N ARG A 54 14.53 15.44 9.28
CA ARG A 54 14.09 16.16 8.07
C ARG A 54 14.45 15.41 6.79
N ALA A 55 15.66 14.84 6.71
CA ALA A 55 16.08 14.01 5.58
C ALA A 55 15.23 12.73 5.50
N ARG A 56 15.00 12.07 6.63
CA ARG A 56 14.13 10.89 6.73
C ARG A 56 12.73 11.17 6.21
N LEU A 57 12.06 12.20 6.75
CA LEU A 57 10.70 12.59 6.34
C LEU A 57 10.62 12.93 4.85
N GLY A 58 11.58 13.68 4.31
CA GLY A 58 11.60 14.02 2.89
C GLY A 58 11.73 12.78 2.00
N MET A 59 12.67 11.88 2.31
CA MET A 59 12.88 10.65 1.54
C MET A 59 11.73 9.68 1.66
N GLU A 60 11.18 9.47 2.86
CA GLU A 60 10.01 8.61 3.07
C GLU A 60 8.75 9.16 2.37
N ALA A 61 8.53 10.48 2.36
CA ALA A 61 7.44 11.09 1.61
C ALA A 61 7.54 10.82 0.11
N LEU A 62 8.74 11.00 -0.47
CA LEU A 62 8.98 10.68 -1.88
C LEU A 62 8.74 9.20 -2.18
N MET A 63 9.17 8.30 -1.29
CA MET A 63 8.90 6.87 -1.39
C MET A 63 7.40 6.60 -1.39
N TRP A 64 6.66 7.08 -0.39
CA TRP A 64 5.22 6.86 -0.29
C TRP A 64 4.48 7.37 -1.52
N ILE A 65 4.73 8.60 -1.96
CA ILE A 65 4.04 9.20 -3.12
C ILE A 65 4.36 8.43 -4.41
N SER A 66 5.60 7.93 -4.56
CA SER A 66 6.03 7.23 -5.78
C SER A 66 5.49 5.82 -5.91
N TYR A 67 5.28 5.11 -4.80
CA TYR A 67 4.98 3.67 -4.79
C TYR A 67 3.60 3.32 -4.23
N SER A 68 2.80 4.30 -3.80
CA SER A 68 1.41 4.08 -3.39
C SER A 68 0.56 3.55 -4.53
N GLU A 69 -0.42 2.73 -4.19
CA GLU A 69 -1.35 2.10 -5.15
C GLU A 69 -2.41 3.09 -5.67
N ARG A 70 -2.62 4.18 -4.98
CA ARG A 70 -3.40 5.35 -5.39
C ARG A 70 -2.80 6.63 -4.81
N PRO A 71 -3.15 7.81 -5.33
CA PRO A 71 -2.78 9.07 -4.70
C PRO A 71 -3.24 9.10 -3.23
N LEU A 72 -2.33 9.50 -2.33
CA LEU A 72 -2.63 9.63 -0.91
C LEU A 72 -3.23 11.00 -0.62
N LYS A 73 -4.23 11.02 0.25
CA LYS A 73 -4.69 12.29 0.86
C LYS A 73 -3.56 12.84 1.74
N VAL A 74 -3.54 14.15 1.92
CA VAL A 74 -2.55 14.82 2.78
C VAL A 74 -2.50 14.18 4.17
N VAL A 75 -3.66 13.98 4.78
CA VAL A 75 -3.78 13.40 6.12
C VAL A 75 -3.33 11.93 6.16
N GLU A 76 -3.60 11.15 5.10
CA GLU A 76 -3.14 9.76 5.00
C GLU A 76 -1.62 9.67 4.99
N LEU A 77 -0.96 10.51 4.17
CA LEU A 77 0.50 10.54 4.12
C LEU A 77 1.12 10.95 5.46
N CYS A 78 0.60 12.00 6.09
CA CYS A 78 1.11 12.45 7.39
C CYS A 78 0.99 11.34 8.45
N HIS A 79 -0.14 10.62 8.48
CA HIS A 79 -0.33 9.49 9.40
C HIS A 79 0.54 8.28 9.03
N ALA A 80 0.73 7.97 7.75
CA ALA A 80 1.64 6.91 7.32
C ALA A 80 3.08 7.14 7.79
N LEU A 81 3.54 8.40 7.71
CA LEU A 81 4.89 8.81 8.13
C LEU A 81 5.06 8.86 9.66
N ALA A 82 3.95 8.95 10.42
CA ALA A 82 3.95 8.94 11.88
C ALA A 82 4.01 7.52 12.46
N VAL A 83 3.81 6.49 11.65
CA VAL A 83 3.82 5.09 12.13
C VAL A 83 5.22 4.68 12.54
N GLU A 84 5.40 4.40 13.83
CA GLU A 84 6.59 3.75 14.35
C GLU A 84 6.46 2.24 14.19
N ARG A 85 7.35 1.66 13.39
CA ARG A 85 7.35 0.22 13.11
C ARG A 85 7.54 -0.58 14.40
N GLY A 86 6.66 -1.55 14.60
CA GLY A 86 6.66 -2.38 15.83
C GLY A 86 6.00 -1.75 17.03
N SER A 87 5.60 -0.47 16.99
CA SER A 87 4.80 0.15 18.05
C SER A 87 3.36 -0.32 17.99
N LEU A 88 2.74 -0.51 19.16
CA LEU A 88 1.31 -0.81 19.30
C LEU A 88 0.46 0.45 19.46
N ASN A 89 1.08 1.62 19.58
CA ASN A 89 0.41 2.89 19.77
C ASN A 89 0.70 3.84 18.61
N LEU A 90 -0.33 4.58 18.20
CA LEU A 90 -0.18 5.70 17.29
C LEU A 90 -0.03 6.97 18.14
N ASP A 91 1.15 7.57 18.12
CA ASP A 91 1.36 8.86 18.79
C ASP A 91 0.99 9.99 17.82
N VAL A 92 -0.09 10.69 18.15
CA VAL A 92 -0.55 11.85 17.34
C VAL A 92 0.46 12.99 17.30
N ASN A 93 1.38 13.05 18.28
CA ASN A 93 2.43 14.06 18.31
C ASN A 93 3.53 13.78 17.27
N ASN A 94 3.63 12.54 16.76
CA ASN A 94 4.55 12.17 15.68
C ASN A 94 4.00 12.54 14.31
N VAL A 95 2.73 12.98 14.20
CA VAL A 95 2.13 13.32 12.90
C VAL A 95 2.71 14.64 12.38
N PRO A 96 3.52 14.62 11.31
CA PRO A 96 4.12 15.83 10.78
C PRO A 96 3.07 16.75 10.17
N SER A 97 3.26 18.07 10.32
CA SER A 97 2.43 19.03 9.58
C SER A 97 2.74 18.96 8.08
N ILE A 98 1.74 19.18 7.23
CA ILE A 98 1.95 19.23 5.77
C ILE A 98 2.98 20.31 5.39
N ARG A 99 3.02 21.43 6.10
CA ARG A 99 3.99 22.49 5.87
C ARG A 99 5.41 22.00 6.13
N THR A 100 5.64 21.28 7.24
CA THR A 100 6.92 20.66 7.56
C THR A 100 7.32 19.68 6.46
N LEU A 101 6.39 18.81 6.07
CA LEU A 101 6.62 17.79 5.04
C LEU A 101 7.05 18.40 3.70
N LEU A 102 6.31 19.39 3.21
CA LEU A 102 6.67 20.10 1.95
C LEU A 102 8.04 20.77 2.03
N SER A 103 8.37 21.38 3.18
CA SER A 103 9.70 21.96 3.42
C SER A 103 10.80 20.90 3.35
N CYS A 104 10.58 19.69 3.92
CA CYS A 104 11.54 18.58 3.84
C CYS A 104 11.75 18.07 2.41
N CYS A 105 10.72 18.14 1.56
CA CYS A 105 10.77 17.66 0.17
C CYS A 105 11.39 18.64 -0.82
N GLN A 106 11.87 19.80 -0.39
CA GLN A 106 12.63 20.75 -1.22
C GLN A 106 12.01 21.04 -2.59
N GLY A 107 10.68 21.27 -2.63
CA GLY A 107 9.93 21.60 -3.85
C GLY A 107 9.61 20.41 -4.77
N LEU A 108 10.00 19.17 -4.43
CA LEU A 108 9.70 17.98 -5.24
C LEU A 108 8.27 17.46 -5.07
N VAL A 109 7.53 17.93 -4.05
CA VAL A 109 6.16 17.52 -3.72
C VAL A 109 5.24 18.73 -3.70
N VAL A 110 4.04 18.57 -4.23
CA VAL A 110 2.97 19.56 -4.24
C VAL A 110 1.67 18.96 -3.72
N VAL A 111 0.80 19.82 -3.19
CA VAL A 111 -0.55 19.46 -2.78
C VAL A 111 -1.53 19.85 -3.87
N ASP A 112 -2.29 18.89 -4.34
CA ASP A 112 -3.50 19.13 -5.13
C ASP A 112 -4.63 19.54 -4.19
N ARG A 113 -5.00 20.81 -4.24
CA ARG A 113 -5.98 21.39 -3.31
C ARG A 113 -7.40 20.89 -3.57
N GLU A 114 -7.76 20.64 -4.83
CA GLU A 114 -9.09 20.17 -5.21
C GLU A 114 -9.31 18.72 -4.74
N ALA A 115 -8.34 17.85 -4.99
CA ALA A 115 -8.39 16.46 -4.57
C ALA A 115 -7.93 16.24 -3.11
N SER A 116 -7.36 17.27 -2.45
CA SER A 116 -6.72 17.16 -1.14
C SER A 116 -5.65 16.05 -1.08
N THR A 117 -4.96 15.81 -2.20
CA THR A 117 -3.94 14.76 -2.33
C THR A 117 -2.55 15.34 -2.49
N VAL A 118 -1.56 14.52 -2.18
CA VAL A 118 -0.14 14.83 -2.42
C VAL A 118 0.33 14.17 -3.71
N ARG A 119 1.17 14.88 -4.46
CA ARG A 119 1.76 14.36 -5.69
C ARG A 119 3.17 14.89 -5.89
N LEU A 120 3.95 14.19 -6.69
CA LEU A 120 5.23 14.68 -7.16
C LEU A 120 5.01 15.87 -8.10
N ILE A 121 5.97 16.78 -8.13
CA ILE A 121 5.92 17.97 -8.99
C ILE A 121 5.76 17.61 -10.48
N HIS A 122 6.28 16.47 -10.91
CA HIS A 122 6.17 15.99 -12.28
C HIS A 122 6.28 14.46 -12.38
N VAL A 123 5.64 13.86 -13.40
CA VAL A 123 5.65 12.41 -13.64
C VAL A 123 7.06 11.86 -13.89
N THR A 124 7.93 12.63 -14.56
CA THR A 124 9.32 12.19 -14.82
C THR A 124 10.16 12.04 -13.55
N LEU A 125 9.80 12.72 -12.46
CA LEU A 125 10.40 12.45 -11.15
C LEU A 125 9.99 11.07 -10.62
N GLN A 126 8.74 10.67 -10.81
CA GLN A 126 8.29 9.34 -10.43
C GLN A 126 9.03 8.26 -11.23
N GLU A 127 9.18 8.45 -12.52
CA GLU A 127 9.96 7.57 -13.38
C GLU A 127 11.41 7.47 -12.91
N TYR A 128 12.03 8.61 -12.60
CA TYR A 128 13.39 8.67 -12.07
C TYR A 128 13.52 7.90 -10.76
N LEU A 129 12.63 8.14 -9.78
CA LEU A 129 12.67 7.47 -8.48
C LEU A 129 12.45 5.96 -8.60
N ARG A 130 11.56 5.52 -9.48
CA ARG A 130 11.30 4.09 -9.76
C ARG A 130 12.45 3.41 -10.49
N ALA A 131 13.18 4.13 -11.33
CA ALA A 131 14.37 3.64 -12.00
C ALA A 131 15.59 3.48 -11.05
N HIS A 132 15.53 4.08 -9.85
CA HIS A 132 16.60 4.02 -8.86
C HIS A 132 16.12 3.37 -7.53
N PRO A 133 15.74 2.09 -7.54
CA PRO A 133 15.11 1.43 -6.38
C PRO A 133 16.01 1.39 -5.15
N LEU A 134 17.33 1.45 -5.33
CA LEU A 134 18.29 1.47 -4.22
C LEU A 134 18.18 2.72 -3.33
N LEU A 135 17.53 3.79 -3.81
CA LEU A 135 17.29 5.00 -3.01
C LEU A 135 16.49 4.73 -1.74
N PHE A 136 15.59 3.74 -1.77
CA PHE A 136 14.62 3.49 -0.71
C PHE A 136 14.71 2.08 -0.11
N GLY A 137 15.56 1.20 -0.67
CA GLY A 137 15.69 -0.18 -0.20
C GLY A 137 14.43 -1.04 -0.48
N LYS A 138 13.96 -1.75 0.53
CA LYS A 138 12.82 -2.68 0.41
C LYS A 138 11.47 -1.94 0.51
N VAL A 139 11.17 -1.07 -0.43
CA VAL A 139 10.02 -0.15 -0.43
C VAL A 139 8.71 -0.83 -0.01
N HIS A 140 8.30 -1.86 -0.73
CA HIS A 140 7.00 -2.51 -0.49
C HIS A 140 6.94 -3.23 0.86
N SER A 141 8.06 -3.77 1.35
CA SER A 141 8.14 -4.32 2.71
C SER A 141 7.97 -3.23 3.77
N ILE A 142 8.58 -2.06 3.58
CA ILE A 142 8.45 -0.91 4.47
C ILE A 142 7.00 -0.41 4.51
N MET A 143 6.36 -0.29 3.34
CA MET A 143 4.98 0.17 3.24
C MET A 143 3.98 -0.84 3.83
N ALA A 144 4.19 -2.14 3.60
CA ALA A 144 3.36 -3.19 4.19
C ALA A 144 3.50 -3.23 5.72
N ASP A 145 4.74 -3.09 6.23
CA ASP A 145 5.01 -3.00 7.66
C ASP A 145 4.27 -1.81 8.29
N ALA A 146 4.40 -0.62 7.73
CA ALA A 146 3.72 0.56 8.22
C ALA A 146 2.19 0.40 8.22
N CYS A 147 1.61 -0.16 7.14
CA CYS A 147 0.18 -0.44 7.08
C CYS A 147 -0.25 -1.43 8.16
N LEU A 148 0.47 -2.55 8.33
CA LEU A 148 0.14 -3.56 9.32
C LEU A 148 0.36 -3.07 10.76
N SER A 149 1.43 -2.31 11.01
CA SER A 149 1.66 -1.66 12.32
C SER A 149 0.52 -0.72 12.67
N TYR A 150 0.06 0.09 11.70
CA TYR A 150 -1.10 0.96 11.88
C TYR A 150 -2.36 0.16 12.21
N LEU A 151 -2.67 -0.89 11.44
CA LEU A 151 -3.84 -1.75 11.66
C LEU A 151 -3.78 -2.50 12.98
N ASN A 152 -2.59 -2.90 13.43
CA ASN A 152 -2.37 -3.57 14.71
C ASN A 152 -2.40 -2.63 15.93
N SER A 153 -2.45 -1.30 15.72
CA SER A 153 -2.45 -0.33 16.82
C SER A 153 -3.67 -0.46 17.71
N GLN A 154 -3.51 -0.11 18.99
CA GLN A 154 -4.60 -0.16 19.97
C GLN A 154 -5.76 0.76 19.58
N GLN A 155 -5.47 1.93 18.98
CA GLN A 155 -6.46 2.90 18.54
C GLN A 155 -7.35 2.30 17.42
N VAL A 156 -6.75 1.66 16.41
CA VAL A 156 -7.51 1.04 15.32
C VAL A 156 -8.27 -0.20 15.81
N ARG A 157 -7.66 -1.03 16.65
CA ARG A 157 -8.32 -2.20 17.26
C ARG A 157 -9.52 -1.81 18.13
N ALA A 158 -9.44 -0.68 18.84
CA ALA A 158 -10.56 -0.18 19.64
C ALA A 158 -11.79 0.17 18.79
N LEU A 159 -11.60 0.66 17.54
CA LEU A 159 -12.71 0.95 16.62
C LEU A 159 -13.53 -0.29 16.27
N SER A 160 -12.92 -1.47 16.28
CA SER A 160 -13.60 -2.74 15.98
C SER A 160 -14.70 -3.09 16.99
N LYS A 161 -14.62 -2.54 18.19
CA LYS A 161 -15.58 -2.73 19.30
C LYS A 161 -16.65 -1.65 19.36
N SER A 162 -16.55 -0.62 18.52
CA SER A 162 -17.49 0.52 18.51
C SER A 162 -18.64 0.27 17.58
N ILE A 163 -19.86 0.59 18.02
CA ILE A 163 -21.08 0.56 17.20
C ILE A 163 -21.04 1.68 16.15
N SER A 164 -20.46 2.84 16.51
CA SER A 164 -20.30 3.98 15.61
C SER A 164 -18.84 4.49 15.67
N PRO A 165 -17.94 3.85 14.90
CA PRO A 165 -16.53 4.20 14.95
C PRO A 165 -16.27 5.59 14.35
N ASP A 166 -15.52 6.43 15.07
CA ASP A 166 -14.98 7.67 14.53
C ASP A 166 -13.80 7.40 13.61
N LEU A 167 -14.07 7.30 12.33
CA LEU A 167 -13.05 7.05 11.30
C LEU A 167 -12.19 8.29 11.00
N GLN A 168 -12.60 9.48 11.45
CA GLN A 168 -11.84 10.71 11.22
C GLN A 168 -10.56 10.75 12.06
N SER A 169 -10.57 10.08 13.23
CA SER A 169 -9.39 9.94 14.09
C SER A 169 -8.32 9.00 13.52
N THR A 170 -8.66 8.21 12.51
CA THR A 170 -7.77 7.22 11.90
C THR A 170 -7.70 7.34 10.37
N PRO A 171 -7.21 8.47 9.81
CA PRO A 171 -7.27 8.77 8.39
C PRO A 171 -6.58 7.74 7.49
N PHE A 172 -5.54 7.06 7.97
CA PHE A 172 -4.78 6.08 7.19
C PHE A 172 -5.42 4.67 7.17
N LEU A 173 -6.55 4.48 7.89
CA LEU A 173 -7.25 3.19 7.99
C LEU A 173 -7.70 2.65 6.63
N GLU A 174 -8.30 3.50 5.79
CA GLU A 174 -8.79 3.08 4.48
C GLU A 174 -7.66 2.56 3.59
N TYR A 175 -6.60 3.36 3.45
CA TYR A 175 -5.46 2.96 2.63
C TYR A 175 -4.81 1.68 3.16
N SER A 176 -4.49 1.64 4.44
CA SER A 176 -3.83 0.49 5.06
C SER A 176 -4.67 -0.78 4.95
N SER A 177 -6.01 -0.71 5.16
CA SER A 177 -6.89 -1.86 5.04
C SER A 177 -6.94 -2.46 3.63
N VAL A 178 -6.95 -1.60 2.60
CA VAL A 178 -7.16 -2.03 1.21
C VAL A 178 -5.87 -2.42 0.51
N TYR A 179 -4.72 -1.81 0.89
CA TYR A 179 -3.51 -1.92 0.08
C TYR A 179 -2.32 -2.60 0.76
N TRP A 180 -2.37 -2.89 2.08
CA TRP A 180 -1.24 -3.55 2.76
C TRP A 180 -0.84 -4.87 2.08
N GLY A 181 -1.82 -5.68 1.69
CA GLY A 181 -1.57 -6.97 1.06
C GLY A 181 -0.99 -6.86 -0.34
N MET A 182 -1.31 -5.78 -1.09
CA MET A 182 -0.68 -5.52 -2.38
C MET A 182 0.80 -5.18 -2.23
N HIS A 183 1.15 -4.41 -1.19
CA HIS A 183 2.55 -4.14 -0.85
C HIS A 183 3.25 -5.41 -0.35
N ALA A 184 2.63 -6.17 0.56
CA ALA A 184 3.19 -7.43 1.05
C ALA A 184 3.45 -8.43 -0.08
N LYS A 185 2.55 -8.55 -1.06
CA LYS A 185 2.75 -9.41 -2.23
C LYS A 185 3.95 -9.01 -3.09
N LYS A 186 4.27 -7.72 -3.18
CA LYS A 186 5.41 -7.18 -3.94
C LYS A 186 6.74 -7.27 -3.19
N GLY A 187 6.69 -7.37 -1.85
CA GLY A 187 7.91 -7.39 -1.04
C GLY A 187 7.62 -7.87 0.38
N LEU A 188 7.43 -9.18 0.55
CA LEU A 188 7.20 -9.80 1.85
C LEU A 188 8.54 -10.00 2.56
N SER A 189 8.71 -9.38 3.74
CA SER A 189 9.77 -9.72 4.69
C SER A 189 9.27 -10.67 5.76
N TYR A 190 10.19 -11.27 6.51
CA TYR A 190 9.85 -12.14 7.65
C TYR A 190 9.00 -11.38 8.70
N ASP A 191 9.42 -10.16 9.03
CA ASP A 191 8.71 -9.32 10.01
C ASP A 191 7.29 -8.97 9.56
N VAL A 192 7.11 -8.60 8.28
CA VAL A 192 5.79 -8.34 7.68
C VAL A 192 4.90 -9.59 7.74
N LYS A 193 5.47 -10.79 7.49
CA LYS A 193 4.74 -12.05 7.62
C LYS A 193 4.27 -12.26 9.06
N LEU A 194 5.13 -12.05 10.05
CA LEU A 194 4.76 -12.19 11.46
C LEU A 194 3.70 -11.18 11.88
N LEU A 195 3.82 -9.92 11.45
CA LEU A 195 2.81 -8.87 11.72
C LEU A 195 1.46 -9.24 11.09
N ALA A 196 1.44 -9.77 9.87
CA ALA A 196 0.23 -10.21 9.20
C ALA A 196 -0.43 -11.38 9.94
N LEU A 197 0.32 -12.38 10.36
CA LEU A 197 -0.20 -13.51 11.13
C LEU A 197 -0.79 -13.05 12.47
N LYS A 198 -0.10 -12.15 13.18
CA LYS A 198 -0.63 -11.53 14.40
C LYS A 198 -1.91 -10.74 14.14
N PHE A 199 -1.96 -10.00 13.05
CA PHE A 199 -3.13 -9.21 12.63
C PHE A 199 -4.34 -10.10 12.39
N PHE A 200 -4.14 -11.31 11.87
CA PHE A 200 -5.20 -12.22 11.51
C PHE A 200 -5.87 -12.96 12.68
N ASN A 201 -5.32 -12.93 13.90
CA ASN A 201 -5.92 -13.61 15.05
C ASN A 201 -7.38 -13.18 15.32
N ASP A 202 -7.69 -11.88 15.12
CA ASP A 202 -9.04 -11.32 15.35
C ASP A 202 -9.64 -10.71 14.07
N TYR A 203 -9.16 -11.15 12.90
CA TYR A 203 -9.41 -10.46 11.64
C TYR A 203 -10.88 -10.36 11.28
N GLY A 204 -11.67 -11.41 11.51
CA GLY A 204 -13.11 -11.45 11.19
C GLY A 204 -13.93 -10.35 11.86
N SER A 205 -13.51 -9.88 13.03
CA SER A 205 -14.14 -8.79 13.78
C SER A 205 -13.45 -7.44 13.61
N HIS A 206 -12.29 -7.40 12.95
CA HIS A 206 -11.50 -6.19 12.82
C HIS A 206 -12.13 -5.18 11.86
N ILE A 207 -12.07 -3.88 12.20
CA ILE A 207 -12.65 -2.79 11.38
C ILE A 207 -12.09 -2.77 9.94
N SER A 208 -10.84 -3.14 9.74
CA SER A 208 -10.21 -3.18 8.43
C SER A 208 -10.83 -4.23 7.50
N THR A 209 -11.39 -5.31 8.04
CA THR A 209 -12.09 -6.34 7.26
C THR A 209 -13.30 -5.75 6.56
N ARG A 210 -14.11 -4.98 7.30
CA ARG A 210 -15.26 -4.25 6.73
C ARG A 210 -14.81 -3.24 5.68
N THR A 211 -13.74 -2.50 5.97
CA THR A 211 -13.17 -1.51 5.05
C THR A 211 -12.69 -2.17 3.75
N LEU A 212 -11.98 -3.30 3.86
CA LEU A 212 -11.52 -4.08 2.71
C LEU A 212 -12.69 -4.63 1.89
N LEU A 213 -13.66 -5.28 2.55
CA LEU A 213 -14.81 -5.89 1.88
C LEU A 213 -15.69 -4.85 1.19
N LYS A 214 -15.88 -3.67 1.80
CA LYS A 214 -16.60 -2.54 1.17
C LYS A 214 -15.92 -2.07 -0.13
N ALA A 215 -14.62 -2.20 -0.23
CA ALA A 215 -13.87 -1.86 -1.44
C ALA A 215 -14.00 -2.95 -2.54
N GLN A 216 -14.48 -4.16 -2.22
CA GLN A 216 -14.66 -5.24 -3.18
C GLN A 216 -15.97 -5.08 -3.95
N LYS A 217 -15.87 -5.04 -5.29
CA LYS A 217 -17.05 -4.96 -6.16
C LYS A 217 -17.92 -6.22 -6.00
N GLY A 218 -19.22 -6.02 -5.81
CA GLY A 218 -20.20 -7.11 -5.72
C GLY A 218 -20.28 -7.79 -4.35
N TYR A 219 -19.66 -7.24 -3.31
CA TYR A 219 -19.80 -7.74 -1.94
C TYR A 219 -20.88 -6.92 -1.21
N SER A 220 -22.09 -7.49 -1.05
CA SER A 220 -23.27 -6.75 -0.58
C SER A 220 -23.37 -6.63 0.95
N TYR A 221 -22.77 -7.57 1.69
CA TYR A 221 -22.87 -7.63 3.16
C TYR A 221 -21.89 -6.70 3.90
N ALA A 222 -21.01 -6.00 3.18
CA ALA A 222 -20.03 -5.10 3.80
C ALA A 222 -20.65 -3.90 4.56
N THR A 223 -21.93 -3.61 4.30
CA THR A 223 -22.66 -2.49 4.94
C THR A 223 -23.47 -2.92 6.16
N ASP A 224 -23.65 -4.22 6.39
CA ASP A 224 -24.42 -4.75 7.53
C ASP A 224 -23.50 -4.87 8.76
N PHE A 225 -23.56 -3.88 9.65
CA PHE A 225 -22.69 -3.78 10.83
C PHE A 225 -23.00 -4.82 11.90
N ASP A 226 -24.18 -5.42 11.87
CA ASP A 226 -24.65 -6.30 12.94
C ASP A 226 -24.33 -7.79 12.65
N LYS A 227 -23.89 -8.12 11.44
CA LYS A 227 -23.59 -9.49 11.06
C LYS A 227 -22.09 -9.78 11.03
N PRO A 228 -21.64 -10.90 11.60
CA PRO A 228 -20.27 -11.34 11.48
C PRO A 228 -19.97 -11.68 10.00
N HIS A 229 -18.87 -11.16 9.48
CA HIS A 229 -18.51 -11.40 8.08
C HIS A 229 -17.94 -12.79 7.82
N HIS A 230 -17.51 -13.51 8.86
CA HIS A 230 -16.80 -14.81 8.77
C HIS A 230 -15.63 -14.79 7.76
N PHE A 231 -15.11 -13.61 7.49
CA PHE A 231 -14.00 -13.42 6.56
C PHE A 231 -12.68 -13.52 7.33
N SER A 232 -12.05 -14.69 7.26
CA SER A 232 -10.84 -15.00 8.02
C SER A 232 -9.56 -14.46 7.37
N GLY A 233 -8.45 -14.60 8.10
CA GLY A 233 -7.13 -14.27 7.57
C GLY A 233 -6.75 -15.06 6.33
N LEU A 234 -7.19 -16.33 6.21
CA LEU A 234 -6.98 -17.15 5.03
C LEU A 234 -7.74 -16.62 3.80
N HIS A 235 -8.99 -16.15 3.99
CA HIS A 235 -9.72 -15.45 2.93
C HIS A 235 -8.96 -14.20 2.46
N CYS A 236 -8.47 -13.38 3.38
CA CYS A 236 -7.72 -12.17 3.07
C CYS A 236 -6.40 -12.46 2.35
N ALA A 237 -5.62 -13.43 2.84
CA ALA A 237 -4.37 -13.84 2.19
C ALA A 237 -4.62 -14.39 0.78
N SER A 238 -5.73 -15.11 0.58
CA SER A 238 -6.17 -15.64 -0.71
C SER A 238 -6.64 -14.53 -1.65
N LEU A 239 -7.36 -13.52 -1.15
CA LEU A 239 -7.77 -12.33 -1.89
C LEU A 239 -6.57 -11.56 -2.45
N PHE A 240 -5.52 -11.38 -1.65
CA PHE A 240 -4.31 -10.70 -2.08
C PHE A 240 -3.34 -11.60 -2.87
N GLY A 241 -3.46 -12.91 -2.74
CA GLY A 241 -2.58 -13.88 -3.38
C GLY A 241 -1.20 -13.96 -2.77
N ILE A 242 -1.09 -13.85 -1.43
CA ILE A 242 0.17 -13.89 -0.70
C ILE A 242 0.49 -15.34 -0.34
N VAL A 243 1.25 -16.00 -1.21
CA VAL A 243 1.55 -17.44 -1.16
C VAL A 243 2.11 -17.87 0.19
N GLU A 244 3.10 -17.14 0.71
CA GLU A 244 3.81 -17.48 1.94
C GLU A 244 2.92 -17.41 3.18
N ILE A 245 1.93 -16.52 3.17
CA ILE A 245 0.95 -16.40 4.26
C ILE A 245 -0.10 -17.52 4.14
N VAL A 246 -0.60 -17.79 2.93
CA VAL A 246 -1.54 -18.89 2.68
C VAL A 246 -0.91 -20.22 3.10
N THR A 247 0.34 -20.47 2.72
CA THR A 247 1.07 -21.69 3.13
C THR A 247 1.19 -21.78 4.66
N GLY A 248 1.54 -20.66 5.31
CA GLY A 248 1.61 -20.62 6.77
C GLY A 248 0.27 -20.99 7.44
N PHE A 249 -0.87 -20.51 6.93
CA PHE A 249 -2.19 -20.87 7.45
C PHE A 249 -2.52 -22.37 7.26
N ILE A 250 -2.21 -22.90 6.09
CA ILE A 250 -2.50 -24.32 5.78
C ILE A 250 -1.72 -25.28 6.68
N GLU A 251 -0.55 -24.86 7.15
CA GLU A 251 0.33 -25.63 8.04
C GLU A 251 -0.06 -25.50 9.52
N MET A 252 -0.93 -24.53 9.87
CA MET A 252 -1.42 -24.36 11.24
C MET A 252 -2.48 -25.42 11.58
N GLU A 253 -2.35 -26.04 12.76
CA GLU A 253 -3.38 -26.95 13.29
C GLU A 253 -4.71 -26.19 13.48
N GLY A 254 -5.83 -26.84 13.08
CA GLY A 254 -7.17 -26.29 13.24
C GLY A 254 -7.60 -25.28 12.19
N CYS A 255 -6.79 -25.02 11.15
CA CYS A 255 -7.19 -24.16 10.04
C CYS A 255 -8.28 -24.82 9.18
N ASP A 256 -9.49 -24.23 9.13
CA ASP A 256 -10.52 -24.67 8.18
C ASP A 256 -10.28 -24.04 6.80
N ILE A 257 -9.66 -24.82 5.91
CA ILE A 257 -9.36 -24.41 4.54
C ILE A 257 -10.62 -24.18 3.68
N ASN A 258 -11.77 -24.71 4.10
CA ASN A 258 -13.08 -24.57 3.44
C ASN A 258 -14.02 -23.61 4.17
N GLU A 259 -13.51 -22.83 5.10
CA GLU A 259 -14.31 -21.82 5.82
C GLU A 259 -15.06 -20.93 4.83
N ARG A 260 -16.29 -20.54 5.18
CA ARG A 260 -17.15 -19.73 4.32
C ARG A 260 -17.37 -18.36 4.92
N ASP A 261 -17.16 -17.32 4.13
CA ASP A 261 -17.61 -15.99 4.49
C ASP A 261 -19.15 -15.86 4.47
N CYS A 262 -19.67 -14.70 4.83
CA CYS A 262 -21.11 -14.46 4.89
C CYS A 262 -21.82 -14.55 3.53
N GLU A 263 -21.11 -14.49 2.40
CA GLU A 263 -21.64 -14.76 1.05
C GLU A 263 -21.44 -16.21 0.61
N GLY A 264 -20.81 -17.01 1.47
CA GLY A 264 -20.54 -18.43 1.20
C GLY A 264 -19.29 -18.66 0.36
N ASN A 265 -18.46 -17.63 0.12
CA ASN A 265 -17.20 -17.80 -0.60
C ASN A 265 -16.17 -18.48 0.31
N THR A 266 -15.37 -19.37 -0.28
CA THR A 266 -14.23 -20.00 0.37
C THR A 266 -12.93 -19.23 0.02
N PRO A 267 -11.82 -19.45 0.76
CA PRO A 267 -10.50 -18.90 0.39
C PRO A 267 -10.10 -19.26 -1.06
N LEU A 268 -10.42 -20.49 -1.50
CA LEU A 268 -10.18 -20.91 -2.88
C LEU A 268 -10.94 -20.07 -3.91
N MET A 269 -12.21 -19.72 -3.61
CA MET A 269 -13.00 -18.84 -4.48
C MET A 269 -12.45 -17.43 -4.55
N TRP A 270 -11.97 -16.88 -3.44
CA TRP A 270 -11.33 -15.59 -3.41
C TRP A 270 -10.05 -15.58 -4.27
N ALA A 271 -9.19 -16.59 -4.11
CA ALA A 271 -7.99 -16.74 -4.93
C ALA A 271 -8.32 -16.86 -6.44
N ALA A 272 -9.32 -17.66 -6.79
CA ALA A 272 -9.75 -17.86 -8.18
C ALA A 272 -10.33 -16.58 -8.79
N ARG A 273 -11.19 -15.87 -8.05
CA ARG A 273 -11.82 -14.59 -8.49
C ARG A 273 -10.78 -13.52 -8.81
N HIS A 274 -9.68 -13.48 -8.06
CA HIS A 274 -8.60 -12.50 -8.23
C HIS A 274 -7.44 -13.00 -9.10
N GLY A 275 -7.57 -14.20 -9.72
CA GLY A 275 -6.57 -14.74 -10.65
C GLY A 275 -5.25 -15.17 -10.01
N HIS A 276 -5.26 -15.53 -8.72
CA HIS A 276 -4.06 -15.94 -7.98
C HIS A 276 -3.74 -17.43 -8.18
N GLN A 277 -3.26 -17.78 -9.38
CA GLN A 277 -3.04 -19.16 -9.81
C GLN A 277 -2.22 -19.98 -8.80
N ARG A 278 -1.09 -19.45 -8.29
CA ARG A 278 -0.25 -20.19 -7.32
C ARG A 278 -1.00 -20.52 -6.04
N VAL A 279 -1.82 -19.59 -5.53
CA VAL A 279 -2.65 -19.84 -4.34
C VAL A 279 -3.69 -20.90 -4.63
N VAL A 280 -4.37 -20.84 -5.80
CA VAL A 280 -5.31 -21.87 -6.24
C VAL A 280 -4.66 -23.24 -6.30
N GLU A 281 -3.47 -23.35 -6.90
CA GLU A 281 -2.72 -24.60 -6.99
C GLU A 281 -2.35 -25.18 -5.61
N ILE A 282 -1.90 -24.32 -4.69
CA ILE A 282 -1.51 -24.74 -3.33
C ILE A 282 -2.72 -25.23 -2.57
N LEU A 283 -3.85 -24.51 -2.65
CA LEU A 283 -5.09 -24.92 -1.98
C LEU A 283 -5.61 -26.25 -2.55
N LEU A 284 -5.63 -26.41 -3.88
CA LEU A 284 -6.11 -27.63 -4.55
C LEU A 284 -5.22 -28.87 -4.33
N LYS A 285 -3.96 -28.70 -3.88
CA LYS A 285 -3.10 -29.85 -3.53
C LYS A 285 -3.46 -30.48 -2.18
N ARG A 286 -4.37 -29.89 -1.42
CA ARG A 286 -4.80 -30.41 -0.13
C ARG A 286 -6.01 -31.33 -0.32
N ASP A 287 -5.94 -32.54 0.18
CA ASP A 287 -6.98 -33.57 0.02
C ASP A 287 -8.32 -33.18 0.66
N ASN A 288 -8.30 -32.31 1.68
CA ASN A 288 -9.47 -31.84 2.38
C ASN A 288 -10.14 -30.60 1.75
N VAL A 289 -9.65 -30.07 0.63
CA VAL A 289 -10.27 -28.93 -0.08
C VAL A 289 -11.48 -29.40 -0.88
N ILE A 290 -12.57 -28.64 -0.81
CA ILE A 290 -13.84 -28.90 -1.52
C ILE A 290 -14.00 -27.86 -2.65
N PRO A 291 -13.53 -28.13 -3.89
CA PRO A 291 -13.48 -27.11 -4.95
C PRO A 291 -14.85 -26.70 -5.49
N ASP A 292 -15.82 -27.63 -5.47
CA ASP A 292 -17.13 -27.46 -6.12
C ASP A 292 -18.23 -26.95 -5.16
N LYS A 293 -17.87 -26.56 -3.93
CA LYS A 293 -18.80 -26.01 -2.96
C LYS A 293 -19.35 -24.67 -3.45
N PRO A 294 -20.65 -24.52 -3.79
CA PRO A 294 -21.17 -23.28 -4.35
C PRO A 294 -21.30 -22.18 -3.30
N CYS A 295 -21.08 -20.91 -3.67
CA CYS A 295 -21.45 -19.76 -2.84
C CYS A 295 -22.97 -19.54 -2.84
N LYS A 296 -23.46 -18.51 -2.11
CA LYS A 296 -24.92 -18.21 -2.04
C LYS A 296 -25.54 -17.90 -3.40
N ASP A 297 -24.76 -17.34 -4.33
CA ASP A 297 -25.19 -17.06 -5.71
C ASP A 297 -25.07 -18.27 -6.66
N GLY A 298 -24.78 -19.45 -6.11
CA GLY A 298 -24.61 -20.67 -6.88
C GLY A 298 -23.30 -20.77 -7.68
N HIS A 299 -22.38 -19.83 -7.51
CA HIS A 299 -21.07 -19.89 -8.18
C HIS A 299 -20.14 -20.88 -7.45
N SER A 300 -19.49 -21.76 -8.21
CA SER A 300 -18.36 -22.58 -7.75
C SER A 300 -17.06 -22.12 -8.42
N VAL A 301 -15.92 -22.63 -7.96
CA VAL A 301 -14.60 -22.32 -8.56
C VAL A 301 -14.56 -22.69 -10.06
N ARG A 302 -15.28 -23.73 -10.46
CA ARG A 302 -15.43 -24.10 -11.88
C ARG A 302 -16.01 -22.98 -12.72
N ILE A 303 -17.07 -22.31 -12.25
CA ILE A 303 -17.75 -21.22 -12.97
C ILE A 303 -16.88 -19.95 -12.96
N ILE A 304 -16.20 -19.66 -11.87
CA ILE A 304 -15.29 -18.51 -11.76
C ILE A 304 -14.13 -18.63 -12.74
N ARG A 305 -13.60 -19.84 -12.93
CA ARG A 305 -12.51 -20.14 -13.88
C ARG A 305 -12.87 -19.80 -15.33
N TYR A 306 -14.13 -20.02 -15.75
CA TYR A 306 -14.58 -19.67 -17.10
C TYR A 306 -14.78 -18.17 -17.35
N ARG A 307 -14.96 -17.37 -16.29
CA ARG A 307 -15.23 -15.94 -16.41
C ARG A 307 -13.98 -15.05 -16.39
N THR A 308 -12.90 -15.49 -15.78
CA THR A 308 -11.74 -14.61 -15.46
C THR A 308 -10.44 -14.97 -16.18
N VAL A 309 -10.30 -16.16 -16.76
CA VAL A 309 -9.03 -16.58 -17.39
C VAL A 309 -9.32 -17.35 -18.70
N PRO A 310 -8.98 -16.82 -19.88
CA PRO A 310 -8.98 -17.58 -21.12
C PRO A 310 -7.67 -18.39 -21.23
N TYR A 311 -7.40 -19.31 -20.31
CA TYR A 311 -6.26 -20.23 -20.44
C TYR A 311 -6.74 -21.67 -20.38
N LYS A 312 -6.39 -22.41 -21.46
CA LYS A 312 -6.45 -23.86 -21.51
C LYS A 312 -5.66 -24.44 -20.34
N ILE A 313 -6.35 -25.18 -19.49
CA ILE A 313 -5.69 -26.10 -18.57
C ILE A 313 -5.99 -27.48 -19.10
N ASP A 314 -4.95 -28.12 -19.64
CA ASP A 314 -4.98 -29.51 -19.97
C ASP A 314 -5.29 -30.33 -18.71
N THR A 315 -6.26 -31.19 -18.87
CA THR A 315 -6.78 -32.18 -17.96
C THR A 315 -5.67 -32.85 -17.16
N ILE A 316 -5.64 -32.63 -15.86
CA ILE A 316 -5.03 -33.61 -14.95
C ILE A 316 -6.17 -34.52 -14.52
N ARG A 317 -6.13 -35.77 -15.00
CA ARG A 317 -6.92 -36.92 -14.52
C ARG A 317 -6.50 -37.29 -13.11
#